data_28c7cc89738c106130e50eda37303096
#
_entry.id   28c7cc89738c106130e50eda37303096
#
_cell.length_a   1.000
_cell.length_b   1.000
_cell.length_c   1.000
_cell.angle_alpha   90.00
_cell.angle_beta   90.00
_cell.angle_gamma   90.00
#
_symmetry.space_group_name_H-M   'P 1'
#
loop_
_entity.id
_entity.type
_entity.pdbx_description
1 polymer ?
#
loop_
_entity_poly.entity_id
_entity_poly.type
_entity_poly.pdbx_seq_one_letter_code
_entity_poly.pdbx_strand_id
1 'polypeptide(L)'
;MSNVSSGEVVVELRNVRKEYPTGWGGTILALDDVSFEVYRGEIFGLVGPNGSGKTTTLKLILGLIFPTRGEIKVFGSSPFDISVKNRIGFLPDGPYFYDFLNADELLDFYGRLFGYSKSEREERVERLLDLVGMKRFRKMPLRNYSKGMMQRIGLAQALINDPDLLLLDEPTTGIDPIGAHDIKQLLLQLRQQGKTIFLCSHLLADVQMICDRVVILNLGRVIRKGTVKELLEPTAVTEVVARDVSEEVFERVRGLGVTTERRDGEVVFRLSDHDRVPEVIDAIRACNGHITSITRLTETLEDVFIKAVREAGAPEIT
;
A
#
# COMPACT_ATOMS: atom_id res chain seq x y z
N MET A 1 -16.66 18.69 10.34
CA MET A 1 -15.40 18.78 11.09
C MET A 1 -15.22 17.47 11.82
N SER A 2 -14.62 16.48 11.19
CA SER A 2 -14.35 15.16 11.77
C SER A 2 -13.05 15.25 12.55
N ASN A 3 -13.13 14.99 13.86
CA ASN A 3 -11.98 14.84 14.77
C ASN A 3 -10.99 13.82 14.16
N VAL A 4 -9.91 14.33 13.56
CA VAL A 4 -8.68 13.55 13.40
C VAL A 4 -8.18 13.40 14.83
N SER A 5 -8.34 12.19 15.38
CA SER A 5 -7.76 11.84 16.68
C SER A 5 -6.28 12.20 16.61
N SER A 6 -5.83 13.05 17.54
CA SER A 6 -4.43 13.40 17.74
C SER A 6 -3.67 12.16 18.24
N GLY A 7 -3.41 11.20 17.35
CA GLY A 7 -2.61 10.03 17.63
C GLY A 7 -1.15 10.41 17.87
N GLU A 8 -0.45 9.62 18.66
CA GLU A 8 1.00 9.75 18.84
C GLU A 8 1.72 9.62 17.49
N VAL A 9 2.54 10.61 17.13
CA VAL A 9 3.35 10.57 15.90
C VAL A 9 4.50 9.59 16.09
N VAL A 10 4.56 8.57 15.23
CA VAL A 10 5.61 7.54 15.23
C VAL A 10 6.71 7.86 14.24
N VAL A 11 6.37 8.36 13.04
CA VAL A 11 7.33 8.82 12.03
C VAL A 11 6.96 10.21 11.60
N GLU A 12 7.94 11.10 11.56
CA GLU A 12 7.77 12.48 11.10
C GLU A 12 8.88 12.84 10.11
N LEU A 13 8.49 13.34 8.95
CA LEU A 13 9.38 13.95 7.96
C LEU A 13 8.98 15.42 7.81
N ARG A 14 9.97 16.33 7.91
CA ARG A 14 9.78 17.79 7.74
C ARG A 14 10.73 18.31 6.67
N ASN A 15 10.18 18.79 5.56
CA ASN A 15 10.89 19.41 4.43
C ASN A 15 12.12 18.62 3.98
N VAL A 16 11.96 17.30 3.90
CA VAL A 16 13.06 16.36 3.62
C VAL A 16 13.45 16.43 2.16
N ARG A 17 14.74 16.71 1.93
CA ARG A 17 15.38 16.68 0.61
C ARG A 17 16.52 15.67 0.63
N LYS A 18 16.64 14.88 -0.44
CA LYS A 18 17.74 13.94 -0.63
C LYS A 18 18.28 14.03 -2.04
N GLU A 19 19.56 14.32 -2.12
CA GLU A 19 20.37 14.32 -3.33
C GLU A 19 21.46 13.25 -3.23
N TYR A 20 21.73 12.59 -4.35
CA TYR A 20 22.85 11.67 -4.49
C TYR A 20 23.87 12.26 -5.46
N PRO A 21 25.17 12.35 -5.08
CA PRO A 21 26.19 12.78 -6.00
C PRO A 21 26.38 11.75 -7.12
N THR A 22 26.53 12.23 -8.35
CA THR A 22 26.95 11.40 -9.48
C THR A 22 28.44 11.50 -9.68
N GLY A 23 29.08 10.43 -10.21
CA GLY A 23 30.53 10.39 -10.44
C GLY A 23 31.09 11.44 -11.42
N TRP A 24 30.21 12.23 -12.06
CA TRP A 24 30.54 13.24 -13.07
C TRP A 24 30.26 14.68 -12.62
N GLY A 25 30.20 14.93 -11.31
CA GLY A 25 30.01 16.27 -10.75
C GLY A 25 28.55 16.76 -10.73
N GLY A 26 27.59 15.92 -11.11
CA GLY A 26 26.15 16.21 -11.00
C GLY A 26 25.52 15.64 -9.73
N THR A 27 24.23 15.89 -9.54
CA THR A 27 23.41 15.31 -8.47
C THR A 27 22.12 14.72 -9.05
N ILE A 28 21.65 13.62 -8.48
CA ILE A 28 20.33 13.06 -8.72
C ILE A 28 19.46 13.45 -7.53
N LEU A 29 18.39 14.19 -7.79
CA LEU A 29 17.38 14.56 -6.80
C LEU A 29 16.43 13.38 -6.61
N ALA A 30 16.48 12.75 -5.43
CA ALA A 30 15.62 11.61 -5.10
C ALA A 30 14.39 12.01 -4.30
N LEU A 31 14.49 13.03 -3.44
CA LEU A 31 13.38 13.62 -2.69
C LEU A 31 13.52 15.15 -2.67
N ASP A 32 12.40 15.84 -2.82
CA ASP A 32 12.32 17.30 -2.84
C ASP A 32 11.15 17.78 -2.00
N ASP A 33 11.47 18.34 -0.83
CA ASP A 33 10.51 18.93 0.11
C ASP A 33 9.39 17.98 0.59
N VAL A 34 9.78 16.75 0.97
CA VAL A 34 8.83 15.73 1.42
C VAL A 34 8.49 15.93 2.89
N SER A 35 7.19 16.09 3.21
CA SER A 35 6.68 16.28 4.57
C SER A 35 5.40 15.49 4.81
N PHE A 36 5.45 14.59 5.80
CA PHE A 36 4.28 13.83 6.28
C PHE A 36 4.53 13.24 7.67
N GLU A 37 3.45 12.74 8.28
CA GLU A 37 3.47 12.10 9.60
C GLU A 37 2.77 10.74 9.51
N VAL A 38 3.26 9.78 10.33
CA VAL A 38 2.65 8.47 10.54
C VAL A 38 2.26 8.36 12.00
N TYR A 39 1.03 7.94 12.26
CA TYR A 39 0.49 7.82 13.62
C TYR A 39 0.53 6.39 14.13
N ARG A 40 0.55 6.25 15.46
CA ARG A 40 0.56 4.94 16.12
C ARG A 40 -0.68 4.11 15.74
N GLY A 41 -0.46 2.83 15.39
CA GLY A 41 -1.52 1.86 15.14
C GLY A 41 -2.22 1.99 13.80
N GLU A 42 -1.72 2.84 12.87
CA GLU A 42 -2.24 2.91 11.50
C GLU A 42 -1.42 2.05 10.54
N ILE A 43 -2.03 1.67 9.42
CA ILE A 43 -1.32 1.22 8.22
C ILE A 43 -1.22 2.43 7.29
N PHE A 44 0.00 2.93 7.13
CA PHE A 44 0.32 4.08 6.29
C PHE A 44 0.97 3.62 4.98
N GLY A 45 0.43 4.05 3.85
CA GLY A 45 0.91 3.74 2.51
C GLY A 45 1.74 4.88 1.90
N LEU A 46 2.98 4.59 1.49
CA LEU A 46 3.76 5.44 0.59
C LEU A 46 3.71 4.83 -0.80
N VAL A 47 2.97 5.46 -1.71
CA VAL A 47 2.69 4.93 -3.04
C VAL A 47 3.30 5.79 -4.14
N GLY A 48 3.61 5.17 -5.27
CA GLY A 48 4.15 5.88 -6.43
C GLY A 48 4.87 4.92 -7.37
N PRO A 49 5.20 5.39 -8.59
CA PRO A 49 5.90 4.58 -9.59
C PRO A 49 7.34 4.26 -9.15
N ASN A 50 7.99 3.39 -9.90
CA ASN A 50 9.42 3.12 -9.70
C ASN A 50 10.22 4.42 -9.89
N GLY A 51 11.22 4.65 -9.04
CA GLY A 51 12.01 5.88 -9.06
C GLY A 51 11.34 7.10 -8.40
N SER A 52 10.13 6.99 -7.84
CA SER A 52 9.47 8.13 -7.18
C SER A 52 10.09 8.55 -5.84
N GLY A 53 11.00 7.73 -5.25
CA GLY A 53 11.68 8.03 -3.99
C GLY A 53 11.25 7.16 -2.79
N LYS A 54 10.36 6.16 -2.98
CA LYS A 54 9.87 5.27 -1.90
C LYS A 54 10.98 4.61 -1.09
N THR A 55 11.87 3.87 -1.76
CA THR A 55 12.99 3.18 -1.13
C THR A 55 13.99 4.16 -0.49
N THR A 56 14.18 5.36 -1.08
CA THR A 56 14.98 6.43 -0.46
C THR A 56 14.35 6.89 0.85
N THR A 57 13.04 7.08 0.89
CA THR A 57 12.30 7.44 2.11
C THR A 57 12.43 6.36 3.18
N LEU A 58 12.27 5.09 2.83
CA LEU A 58 12.50 3.97 3.77
C LEU A 58 13.92 3.96 4.35
N LYS A 59 14.95 4.14 3.50
CA LYS A 59 16.34 4.18 3.95
C LYS A 59 16.62 5.34 4.92
N LEU A 60 15.96 6.47 4.72
CA LEU A 60 16.02 7.63 5.62
C LEU A 60 15.37 7.32 6.98
N ILE A 61 14.14 6.74 6.98
CA ILE A 61 13.43 6.36 8.21
C ILE A 61 14.19 5.26 8.99
N LEU A 62 14.85 4.33 8.27
CA LEU A 62 15.73 3.32 8.86
C LEU A 62 17.04 3.89 9.40
N GLY A 63 17.38 5.16 9.14
CA GLY A 63 18.67 5.73 9.48
C GLY A 63 19.85 5.03 8.79
N LEU A 64 19.65 4.57 7.55
CA LEU A 64 20.71 3.99 6.71
C LEU A 64 21.43 5.05 5.88
N ILE A 65 20.78 6.19 5.63
CA ILE A 65 21.31 7.34 4.92
C ILE A 65 20.85 8.63 5.58
N PHE A 66 21.62 9.71 5.40
CA PHE A 66 21.28 11.04 5.91
C PHE A 66 20.48 11.84 4.88
N PRO A 67 19.51 12.68 5.30
CA PRO A 67 18.90 13.66 4.41
C PRO A 67 19.94 14.72 4.00
N THR A 68 19.76 15.32 2.83
CA THR A 68 20.58 16.49 2.41
C THR A 68 20.08 17.75 3.11
N ARG A 69 18.76 17.87 3.33
CA ARG A 69 18.09 18.92 4.10
C ARG A 69 16.83 18.34 4.76
N GLY A 70 16.30 19.09 5.75
CA GLY A 70 15.11 18.72 6.49
C GLY A 70 15.43 17.84 7.69
N GLU A 71 14.39 17.41 8.39
CA GLU A 71 14.47 16.64 9.62
C GLU A 71 13.60 15.38 9.53
N ILE A 72 14.07 14.31 10.17
CA ILE A 72 13.33 13.05 10.30
C ILE A 72 13.37 12.64 11.76
N LYS A 73 12.20 12.32 12.31
CA LYS A 73 12.05 11.73 13.64
C LYS A 73 11.30 10.42 13.57
N VAL A 74 11.74 9.46 14.36
CA VAL A 74 11.06 8.18 14.58
C VAL A 74 10.91 7.99 16.08
N PHE A 75 9.68 7.83 16.55
CA PHE A 75 9.33 7.85 17.98
C PHE A 75 9.84 9.11 18.71
N GLY A 76 9.82 10.28 18.01
CA GLY A 76 10.29 11.55 18.53
C GLY A 76 11.82 11.71 18.60
N SER A 77 12.59 10.68 18.23
CA SER A 77 14.05 10.64 18.28
C SER A 77 14.68 10.54 16.89
N SER A 78 16.00 10.66 16.82
CA SER A 78 16.75 10.46 15.58
C SER A 78 16.64 9.02 15.08
N PRO A 79 16.43 8.76 13.77
CA PRO A 79 16.42 7.40 13.23
C PRO A 79 17.79 6.69 13.35
N PHE A 80 18.86 7.40 13.71
CA PHE A 80 20.19 6.83 13.95
C PHE A 80 20.36 6.27 15.36
N ASP A 81 19.45 6.56 16.28
CA ASP A 81 19.50 6.09 17.66
C ASP A 81 19.24 4.58 17.73
N ILE A 82 20.07 3.85 18.51
CA ILE A 82 19.93 2.41 18.70
C ILE A 82 18.60 2.06 19.33
N SER A 83 18.11 2.86 20.27
CA SER A 83 16.81 2.69 20.93
C SER A 83 15.65 2.70 19.94
N VAL A 84 15.74 3.52 18.88
CA VAL A 84 14.77 3.57 17.79
C VAL A 84 14.83 2.28 16.96
N LYS A 85 16.05 1.83 16.60
CA LYS A 85 16.26 0.63 15.75
C LYS A 85 15.72 -0.64 16.41
N ASN A 86 15.81 -0.76 17.73
CA ASN A 86 15.27 -1.90 18.48
C ASN A 86 13.73 -2.00 18.40
N ARG A 87 13.04 -0.93 18.03
CA ARG A 87 11.58 -0.85 17.93
C ARG A 87 11.08 -0.94 16.49
N ILE A 88 11.97 -1.12 15.53
CA ILE A 88 11.65 -1.22 14.09
C ILE A 88 11.86 -2.67 13.62
N GLY A 89 10.90 -3.18 12.85
CA GLY A 89 11.05 -4.35 12.01
C GLY A 89 11.09 -3.92 10.54
N PHE A 90 11.92 -4.55 9.72
CA PHE A 90 12.07 -4.20 8.32
C PHE A 90 12.01 -5.42 7.41
N LEU A 91 11.17 -5.33 6.39
CA LEU A 91 11.09 -6.27 5.28
C LEU A 91 11.45 -5.53 3.99
N PRO A 92 12.60 -5.80 3.38
CA PRO A 92 12.99 -5.24 2.09
C PRO A 92 12.23 -5.86 0.92
N ASP A 93 12.21 -5.20 -0.23
CA ASP A 93 11.78 -5.81 -1.49
C ASP A 93 12.74 -6.95 -1.85
N GLY A 94 12.20 -8.19 -1.86
CA GLY A 94 13.00 -9.39 -2.09
C GLY A 94 14.02 -9.66 -0.97
N PRO A 95 13.59 -10.10 0.23
CA PRO A 95 14.49 -10.41 1.32
C PRO A 95 15.53 -11.47 0.90
N TYR A 96 16.81 -11.16 1.14
CA TYR A 96 17.92 -12.03 0.82
C TYR A 96 18.50 -12.65 2.09
N PHE A 97 18.41 -13.95 2.21
CA PHE A 97 18.91 -14.73 3.34
C PHE A 97 19.94 -15.77 2.88
N TYR A 98 20.70 -16.32 3.82
CA TYR A 98 21.56 -17.47 3.53
C TYR A 98 20.70 -18.66 3.12
N ASP A 99 20.78 -19.06 1.87
CA ASP A 99 19.91 -20.02 1.20
C ASP A 99 20.02 -21.45 1.73
N PHE A 100 21.14 -21.78 2.41
CA PHE A 100 21.38 -23.07 3.05
C PHE A 100 20.70 -23.20 4.43
N LEU A 101 20.29 -22.09 5.06
CA LEU A 101 19.57 -22.12 6.33
C LEU A 101 18.13 -22.59 6.11
N ASN A 102 17.52 -23.13 7.16
CA ASN A 102 16.08 -23.31 7.27
C ASN A 102 15.44 -22.19 8.11
N ALA A 103 14.10 -22.18 8.21
CA ALA A 103 13.39 -21.10 8.90
C ALA A 103 13.72 -21.03 10.40
N ASP A 104 13.87 -22.16 11.07
CA ASP A 104 14.26 -22.18 12.49
C ASP A 104 15.64 -21.56 12.70
N GLU A 105 16.61 -21.95 11.89
CA GLU A 105 17.98 -21.45 11.99
C GLU A 105 18.06 -19.96 11.68
N LEU A 106 17.32 -19.50 10.66
CA LEU A 106 17.24 -18.08 10.33
C LEU A 106 16.67 -17.27 11.50
N LEU A 107 15.52 -17.65 12.03
CA LEU A 107 14.86 -16.89 13.10
C LEU A 107 15.64 -16.97 14.41
N ASP A 108 16.24 -18.13 14.75
CA ASP A 108 17.14 -18.26 15.91
C ASP A 108 18.37 -17.35 15.76
N PHE A 109 18.96 -17.28 14.55
CA PHE A 109 20.09 -16.38 14.29
C PHE A 109 19.72 -14.91 14.56
N TYR A 110 18.59 -14.43 14.02
CA TYR A 110 18.15 -13.06 14.29
C TYR A 110 17.78 -12.83 15.75
N GLY A 111 17.16 -13.80 16.43
CA GLY A 111 16.89 -13.71 17.85
C GLY A 111 18.15 -13.60 18.73
N ARG A 112 19.26 -14.22 18.30
CA ARG A 112 20.57 -14.04 18.97
C ARG A 112 21.12 -12.63 18.80
N LEU A 113 20.93 -12.00 17.63
CA LEU A 113 21.38 -10.61 17.41
C LEU A 113 20.66 -9.62 18.34
N PHE A 114 19.42 -9.91 18.72
CA PHE A 114 18.68 -9.13 19.71
C PHE A 114 18.98 -9.53 21.17
N GLY A 115 19.87 -10.49 21.40
CA GLY A 115 20.31 -10.88 22.74
C GLY A 115 19.33 -11.77 23.50
N TYR A 116 18.32 -12.37 22.85
CA TYR A 116 17.37 -13.26 23.52
C TYR A 116 18.01 -14.56 23.98
N SER A 117 17.59 -15.04 25.16
CA SER A 117 17.94 -16.35 25.68
C SER A 117 17.44 -17.48 24.76
N LYS A 118 17.99 -18.68 24.91
CA LYS A 118 17.59 -19.83 24.10
C LYS A 118 16.07 -20.12 24.22
N SER A 119 15.54 -20.09 25.42
CA SER A 119 14.10 -20.34 25.67
C SER A 119 13.21 -19.29 24.98
N GLU A 120 13.56 -18.00 25.10
CA GLU A 120 12.82 -16.91 24.45
C GLU A 120 12.85 -17.03 22.92
N ARG A 121 14.00 -17.43 22.35
CA ARG A 121 14.10 -17.64 20.90
C ARG A 121 13.23 -18.79 20.43
N GLU A 122 13.25 -19.94 21.12
CA GLU A 122 12.42 -21.12 20.79
C GLU A 122 10.94 -20.75 20.82
N GLU A 123 10.48 -20.03 21.84
CA GLU A 123 9.10 -19.56 21.94
C GLU A 123 8.72 -18.60 20.81
N ARG A 124 9.59 -17.60 20.53
CA ARG A 124 9.37 -16.62 19.45
C ARG A 124 9.34 -17.28 18.07
N VAL A 125 10.26 -18.18 17.79
CA VAL A 125 10.33 -18.93 16.53
C VAL A 125 9.04 -19.72 16.33
N GLU A 126 8.58 -20.46 17.35
CA GLU A 126 7.35 -21.25 17.28
C GLU A 126 6.13 -20.36 16.98
N ARG A 127 5.98 -19.25 17.72
CA ARG A 127 4.90 -18.29 17.55
C ARG A 127 4.92 -17.62 16.16
N LEU A 128 6.09 -17.20 15.70
CA LEU A 128 6.22 -16.49 14.43
C LEU A 128 5.99 -17.42 13.23
N LEU A 129 6.48 -18.65 13.28
CA LEU A 129 6.23 -19.65 12.24
C LEU A 129 4.74 -20.00 12.14
N ASP A 130 4.04 -20.02 13.28
CA ASP A 130 2.59 -20.17 13.30
C ASP A 130 1.88 -18.98 12.64
N LEU A 131 2.24 -17.78 13.09
CA LEU A 131 1.66 -16.53 12.62
C LEU A 131 1.74 -16.36 11.09
N VAL A 132 2.87 -16.71 10.51
CA VAL A 132 3.08 -16.61 9.05
C VAL A 132 2.71 -17.88 8.28
N GLY A 133 2.18 -18.92 8.95
CA GLY A 133 1.74 -20.17 8.34
C GLY A 133 2.88 -21.05 7.78
N MET A 134 4.08 -20.96 8.36
CA MET A 134 5.28 -21.63 7.83
C MET A 134 5.74 -22.84 8.65
N LYS A 135 5.01 -23.26 9.70
CA LYS A 135 5.38 -24.39 10.57
C LYS A 135 5.72 -25.68 9.82
N ARG A 136 4.93 -26.05 8.83
CA ARG A 136 5.13 -27.31 8.07
C ARG A 136 6.39 -27.29 7.20
N PHE A 137 6.90 -26.11 6.86
CA PHE A 137 8.07 -25.94 5.99
C PHE A 137 9.35 -25.59 6.77
N ARG A 138 9.28 -25.51 8.09
CA ARG A 138 10.32 -24.95 8.96
C ARG A 138 11.70 -25.58 8.80
N LYS A 139 11.79 -26.87 8.42
CA LYS A 139 13.04 -27.63 8.23
C LYS A 139 13.52 -27.65 6.77
N MET A 140 12.73 -27.11 5.83
CA MET A 140 13.11 -27.01 4.43
C MET A 140 14.16 -25.90 4.27
N PRO A 141 15.27 -26.12 3.53
CA PRO A 141 16.22 -25.07 3.20
C PRO A 141 15.58 -23.91 2.43
N LEU A 142 15.98 -22.67 2.75
CA LEU A 142 15.39 -21.45 2.16
C LEU A 142 15.52 -21.38 0.65
N ARG A 143 16.57 -21.97 0.05
CA ARG A 143 16.74 -22.08 -1.42
C ARG A 143 15.57 -22.79 -2.13
N ASN A 144 14.80 -23.57 -1.39
CA ASN A 144 13.63 -24.28 -1.92
C ASN A 144 12.31 -23.54 -1.67
N TYR A 145 12.36 -22.34 -1.08
CA TYR A 145 11.18 -21.55 -0.83
C TYR A 145 10.73 -20.84 -2.11
N SER A 146 9.41 -20.80 -2.33
CA SER A 146 8.81 -19.90 -3.31
C SER A 146 8.98 -18.43 -2.87
N LYS A 147 8.79 -17.48 -3.79
CA LYS A 147 8.83 -16.05 -3.46
C LYS A 147 7.87 -15.70 -2.32
N GLY A 148 6.63 -16.22 -2.35
CA GLY A 148 5.64 -16.01 -1.29
C GLY A 148 6.06 -16.61 0.06
N MET A 149 6.69 -17.81 0.07
CA MET A 149 7.26 -18.38 1.28
C MET A 149 8.42 -17.54 1.83
N MET A 150 9.29 -17.04 0.95
CA MET A 150 10.40 -16.16 1.32
C MET A 150 9.90 -14.85 1.93
N GLN A 151 8.83 -14.28 1.38
CA GLN A 151 8.21 -13.07 1.89
C GLN A 151 7.59 -13.28 3.28
N ARG A 152 6.89 -14.42 3.49
CA ARG A 152 6.34 -14.80 4.80
C ARG A 152 7.42 -14.96 5.87
N ILE A 153 8.53 -15.62 5.53
CA ILE A 153 9.61 -15.78 6.50
C ILE A 153 10.39 -14.47 6.74
N GLY A 154 10.49 -13.61 5.73
CA GLY A 154 11.00 -12.26 5.87
C GLY A 154 10.15 -11.41 6.83
N LEU A 155 8.83 -11.55 6.74
CA LEU A 155 7.92 -10.89 7.69
C LEU A 155 8.07 -11.45 9.11
N ALA A 156 8.24 -12.77 9.27
CA ALA A 156 8.56 -13.39 10.57
C ALA A 156 9.88 -12.85 11.15
N GLN A 157 10.91 -12.71 10.30
CA GLN A 157 12.19 -12.10 10.68
C GLN A 157 12.02 -10.64 11.11
N ALA A 158 11.23 -9.85 10.37
CA ALA A 158 10.94 -8.46 10.73
C ALA A 158 10.18 -8.32 12.06
N LEU A 159 9.49 -9.37 12.51
CA LEU A 159 8.72 -9.42 13.75
C LEU A 159 9.50 -10.02 14.93
N ILE A 160 10.75 -10.46 14.76
CA ILE A 160 11.47 -11.23 15.78
C ILE A 160 11.69 -10.44 17.07
N ASN A 161 11.91 -9.13 16.97
CA ASN A 161 12.10 -8.21 18.10
C ASN A 161 10.80 -7.61 18.64
N ASP A 162 9.64 -8.07 18.16
CA ASP A 162 8.32 -7.56 18.53
C ASP A 162 8.19 -6.03 18.35
N PRO A 163 8.49 -5.49 17.14
CA PRO A 163 8.62 -4.06 16.90
C PRO A 163 7.30 -3.30 17.09
N ASP A 164 7.40 -2.01 17.42
CA ASP A 164 6.26 -1.08 17.42
C ASP A 164 5.93 -0.59 15.98
N LEU A 165 6.96 -0.49 15.12
CA LEU A 165 6.87 -0.02 13.74
C LEU A 165 7.42 -1.07 12.77
N LEU A 166 6.59 -1.49 11.82
CA LEU A 166 6.99 -2.32 10.68
C LEU A 166 7.16 -1.47 9.44
N LEU A 167 8.32 -1.54 8.83
CA LEU A 167 8.64 -0.91 7.54
C LEU A 167 8.70 -2.01 6.47
N LEU A 168 7.82 -1.93 5.48
CA LEU A 168 7.65 -2.96 4.46
C LEU A 168 7.86 -2.36 3.07
N ASP A 169 8.82 -2.89 2.32
CA ASP A 169 9.07 -2.49 0.92
C ASP A 169 8.49 -3.56 -0.01
N GLU A 170 7.44 -3.23 -0.75
CA GLU A 170 6.77 -4.08 -1.76
C GLU A 170 6.38 -5.49 -1.25
N PRO A 171 5.66 -5.63 -0.10
CA PRO A 171 5.48 -6.94 0.55
C PRO A 171 4.62 -7.93 -0.23
N THR A 172 3.83 -7.50 -1.21
CA THR A 172 2.93 -8.35 -2.02
C THR A 172 3.39 -8.50 -3.47
N THR A 173 4.46 -7.81 -3.87
CA THR A 173 4.91 -7.76 -5.26
C THR A 173 5.48 -9.10 -5.73
N GLY A 174 4.93 -9.61 -6.86
CA GLY A 174 5.39 -10.84 -7.52
C GLY A 174 5.04 -12.12 -6.75
N ILE A 175 4.03 -12.08 -5.90
CA ILE A 175 3.41 -13.21 -5.23
C ILE A 175 2.09 -13.53 -5.94
N ASP A 176 1.66 -14.78 -5.89
CA ASP A 176 0.35 -15.17 -6.40
C ASP A 176 -0.80 -14.51 -5.62
N PRO A 177 -2.00 -14.36 -6.20
CA PRO A 177 -3.11 -13.63 -5.57
C PRO A 177 -3.51 -14.16 -4.19
N ILE A 178 -3.43 -15.49 -3.97
CA ILE A 178 -3.78 -16.10 -2.68
C ILE A 178 -2.73 -15.72 -1.63
N GLY A 179 -1.44 -15.86 -1.96
CA GLY A 179 -0.35 -15.47 -1.08
C GLY A 179 -0.36 -13.98 -0.73
N ALA A 180 -0.65 -13.12 -1.72
CA ALA A 180 -0.79 -11.68 -1.51
C ALA A 180 -1.98 -11.34 -0.58
N HIS A 181 -3.13 -12.04 -0.77
CA HIS A 181 -4.29 -11.90 0.11
C HIS A 181 -3.94 -12.25 1.55
N ASP A 182 -3.28 -13.38 1.78
CA ASP A 182 -2.90 -13.84 3.12
C ASP A 182 -1.93 -12.86 3.82
N ILE A 183 -0.97 -12.29 3.08
CA ILE A 183 -0.08 -11.25 3.63
C ILE A 183 -0.89 -10.02 4.04
N LYS A 184 -1.83 -9.56 3.20
CA LYS A 184 -2.71 -8.42 3.54
C LYS A 184 -3.52 -8.69 4.81
N GLN A 185 -4.11 -9.89 4.95
CA GLN A 185 -4.85 -10.27 6.17
C GLN A 185 -3.94 -10.28 7.41
N LEU A 186 -2.72 -10.77 7.27
CA LEU A 186 -1.72 -10.75 8.35
C LEU A 186 -1.36 -9.30 8.76
N LEU A 187 -1.19 -8.38 7.82
CA LEU A 187 -0.93 -6.97 8.12
C LEU A 187 -2.11 -6.32 8.87
N LEU A 188 -3.35 -6.60 8.45
CA LEU A 188 -4.55 -6.14 9.15
C LEU A 188 -4.63 -6.71 10.58
N GLN A 189 -4.30 -7.97 10.77
CA GLN A 189 -4.22 -8.60 12.10
C GLN A 189 -3.17 -7.94 12.99
N LEU A 190 -1.96 -7.67 12.47
CA LEU A 190 -0.89 -6.98 13.20
C LEU A 190 -1.30 -5.56 13.60
N ARG A 191 -1.99 -4.82 12.72
CA ARG A 191 -2.57 -3.52 13.04
C ARG A 191 -3.57 -3.62 14.21
N GLN A 192 -4.48 -4.60 14.19
CA GLN A 192 -5.43 -4.83 15.28
C GLN A 192 -4.74 -5.12 16.61
N GLN A 193 -3.54 -5.69 16.59
CA GLN A 193 -2.68 -5.90 17.75
C GLN A 193 -1.93 -4.63 18.19
N GLY A 194 -2.19 -3.48 17.55
CA GLY A 194 -1.59 -2.19 17.89
C GLY A 194 -0.26 -1.89 17.20
N LYS A 195 0.17 -2.70 16.23
CA LYS A 195 1.38 -2.40 15.45
C LYS A 195 1.13 -1.26 14.48
N THR A 196 2.13 -0.39 14.31
CA THR A 196 2.16 0.63 13.27
C THR A 196 2.85 0.06 12.05
N ILE A 197 2.28 0.22 10.87
CA ILE A 197 2.82 -0.35 9.64
C ILE A 197 3.02 0.75 8.61
N PHE A 198 4.25 0.87 8.10
CA PHE A 198 4.59 1.75 7.00
C PHE A 198 4.87 0.88 5.77
N LEU A 199 4.04 1.03 4.76
CA LEU A 199 4.04 0.21 3.56
C LEU A 199 4.46 1.04 2.35
N CYS A 200 5.54 0.65 1.65
CA CYS A 200 5.83 1.15 0.30
C CYS A 200 5.28 0.19 -0.73
N SER A 201 4.50 0.70 -1.68
CA SER A 201 4.02 -0.11 -2.81
C SER A 201 3.75 0.74 -4.06
N HIS A 202 3.84 0.08 -5.22
CA HIS A 202 3.33 0.60 -6.48
C HIS A 202 1.96 -0.01 -6.84
N LEU A 203 1.49 -1.02 -6.08
CA LEU A 203 0.21 -1.70 -6.26
C LEU A 203 -0.90 -0.92 -5.52
N LEU A 204 -1.50 0.06 -6.20
CA LEU A 204 -2.50 0.97 -5.62
C LEU A 204 -3.74 0.25 -5.10
N ALA A 205 -4.19 -0.82 -5.77
CA ALA A 205 -5.32 -1.63 -5.33
C ALA A 205 -5.08 -2.30 -3.96
N ASP A 206 -3.86 -2.82 -3.71
CA ASP A 206 -3.51 -3.42 -2.42
C ASP A 206 -3.50 -2.36 -1.31
N VAL A 207 -2.91 -1.20 -1.59
CA VAL A 207 -2.86 -0.06 -0.65
C VAL A 207 -4.27 0.44 -0.32
N GLN A 208 -5.14 0.59 -1.32
CA GLN A 208 -6.53 0.99 -1.13
C GLN A 208 -7.30 0.05 -0.19
N MET A 209 -6.97 -1.24 -0.23
CA MET A 209 -7.64 -2.27 0.56
C MET A 209 -7.24 -2.25 2.04
N ILE A 210 -5.98 -1.95 2.38
CA ILE A 210 -5.46 -2.15 3.74
C ILE A 210 -4.99 -0.89 4.44
N CYS A 211 -4.66 0.21 3.72
CA CYS A 211 -4.12 1.41 4.34
C CYS A 211 -5.22 2.33 4.88
N ASP A 212 -4.94 2.97 6.00
CA ASP A 212 -5.79 4.02 6.58
C ASP A 212 -5.53 5.36 5.91
N ARG A 213 -4.24 5.68 5.72
CA ARG A 213 -3.75 6.93 5.14
C ARG A 213 -2.67 6.62 4.11
N VAL A 214 -2.58 7.48 3.11
CA VAL A 214 -1.59 7.34 2.04
C VAL A 214 -0.95 8.68 1.72
N VAL A 215 0.29 8.59 1.24
CA VAL A 215 1.00 9.66 0.54
C VAL A 215 1.34 9.15 -0.85
N ILE A 216 0.95 9.91 -1.86
CA ILE A 216 1.30 9.64 -3.25
C ILE A 216 2.55 10.45 -3.59
N LEU A 217 3.62 9.73 -3.95
CA LEU A 217 4.91 10.29 -4.29
C LEU A 217 5.16 10.17 -5.79
N ASN A 218 5.54 11.26 -6.43
CA ASN A 218 5.96 11.27 -7.83
C ASN A 218 7.19 12.16 -8.01
N LEU A 219 8.22 11.67 -8.71
CA LEU A 219 9.47 12.39 -8.97
C LEU A 219 10.07 13.06 -7.71
N GLY A 220 10.04 12.34 -6.59
CA GLY A 220 10.56 12.82 -5.30
C GLY A 220 9.69 13.82 -4.56
N ARG A 221 8.49 14.14 -5.03
CA ARG A 221 7.57 15.11 -4.41
C ARG A 221 6.25 14.46 -3.99
N VAL A 222 5.68 14.96 -2.91
CA VAL A 222 4.32 14.58 -2.50
C VAL A 222 3.31 15.29 -3.39
N ILE A 223 2.52 14.52 -4.15
CA ILE A 223 1.48 15.08 -5.04
C ILE A 223 0.08 15.01 -4.43
N ARG A 224 -0.19 14.02 -3.55
CA ARG A 224 -1.44 13.91 -2.77
C ARG A 224 -1.15 13.24 -1.42
N LYS A 225 -1.91 13.57 -0.39
CA LYS A 225 -1.89 12.89 0.91
C LYS A 225 -3.25 13.01 1.60
N GLY A 226 -3.65 11.99 2.34
CA GLY A 226 -4.90 11.97 3.10
C GLY A 226 -5.26 10.57 3.56
N THR A 227 -6.42 10.44 4.19
CA THR A 227 -7.00 9.10 4.40
C THR A 227 -7.45 8.52 3.07
N VAL A 228 -7.41 7.19 2.94
CA VAL A 228 -7.90 6.52 1.73
C VAL A 228 -9.34 6.93 1.45
N LYS A 229 -10.17 7.07 2.49
CA LYS A 229 -11.57 7.48 2.37
C LYS A 229 -11.73 8.92 1.84
N GLU A 230 -10.87 9.86 2.26
CA GLU A 230 -10.90 11.26 1.78
C GLU A 230 -10.44 11.38 0.33
N LEU A 231 -9.47 10.55 -0.07
CA LEU A 231 -8.92 10.55 -1.42
C LEU A 231 -9.86 9.88 -2.44
N LEU A 232 -10.66 8.91 -1.99
CA LEU A 232 -11.65 8.22 -2.80
C LEU A 232 -12.99 8.97 -2.73
N GLU A 233 -13.07 10.13 -3.38
CA GLU A 233 -14.34 10.83 -3.49
C GLU A 233 -15.36 9.93 -4.20
N PRO A 234 -16.62 9.91 -3.73
CA PRO A 234 -17.69 9.29 -4.51
C PRO A 234 -17.72 9.99 -5.86
N THR A 235 -17.47 9.29 -6.94
CA THR A 235 -17.78 9.85 -8.25
C THR A 235 -19.26 10.15 -8.29
N ALA A 236 -19.65 11.27 -8.89
CA ALA A 236 -21.06 11.55 -9.19
C ALA A 236 -21.63 10.54 -10.20
N VAL A 237 -20.83 9.52 -10.63
CA VAL A 237 -21.21 8.58 -11.68
C VAL A 237 -21.92 7.36 -11.09
N THR A 238 -23.15 7.14 -11.56
CA THR A 238 -23.88 5.89 -11.31
C THR A 238 -23.84 5.03 -12.56
N GLU A 239 -23.44 3.78 -12.42
CA GLU A 239 -23.45 2.78 -13.47
C GLU A 239 -24.72 1.93 -13.34
N VAL A 240 -25.50 1.86 -14.42
CA VAL A 240 -26.67 0.99 -14.57
C VAL A 240 -26.35 -0.02 -15.66
N VAL A 241 -26.38 -1.31 -15.30
CA VAL A 241 -26.15 -2.42 -16.24
C VAL A 241 -27.47 -3.11 -16.50
N ALA A 242 -27.83 -3.31 -17.78
CA ALA A 242 -29.09 -3.95 -18.17
C ALA A 242 -28.89 -4.87 -19.38
N ARG A 243 -29.79 -5.85 -19.50
CA ARG A 243 -29.96 -6.78 -20.64
C ARG A 243 -31.24 -6.50 -21.39
N ASP A 244 -31.32 -7.00 -22.60
CA ASP A 244 -32.51 -6.93 -23.47
C ASP A 244 -32.99 -5.49 -23.70
N VAL A 245 -32.06 -4.54 -23.78
CA VAL A 245 -32.34 -3.12 -24.06
C VAL A 245 -32.51 -2.92 -25.56
N SER A 246 -33.68 -2.38 -25.97
CA SER A 246 -33.94 -2.07 -27.38
C SER A 246 -33.01 -0.96 -27.89
N GLU A 247 -32.77 -0.95 -29.22
CA GLU A 247 -31.94 0.09 -29.86
C GLU A 247 -32.54 1.49 -29.65
N GLU A 248 -33.85 1.60 -29.66
CA GLU A 248 -34.55 2.87 -29.44
C GLU A 248 -34.28 3.45 -28.04
N VAL A 249 -34.29 2.60 -27.00
CA VAL A 249 -33.96 3.02 -25.63
C VAL A 249 -32.47 3.34 -25.49
N PHE A 250 -31.59 2.55 -26.12
CA PHE A 250 -30.16 2.81 -26.13
C PHE A 250 -29.85 4.20 -26.69
N GLU A 251 -30.39 4.53 -27.86
CA GLU A 251 -30.14 5.84 -28.50
C GLU A 251 -30.86 6.99 -27.75
N ARG A 252 -32.03 6.76 -27.19
CA ARG A 252 -32.73 7.73 -26.35
C ARG A 252 -31.94 8.10 -25.12
N VAL A 253 -31.41 7.12 -24.40
CA VAL A 253 -30.62 7.33 -23.17
C VAL A 253 -29.26 7.99 -23.52
N ARG A 254 -28.65 7.59 -24.64
CA ARG A 254 -27.44 8.21 -25.16
C ARG A 254 -27.67 9.71 -25.48
N GLY A 255 -28.82 10.05 -26.03
CA GLY A 255 -29.22 11.45 -26.32
C GLY A 255 -29.37 12.33 -25.07
N LEU A 256 -29.49 11.75 -23.88
CA LEU A 256 -29.50 12.45 -22.59
C LEU A 256 -28.09 12.81 -22.06
N GLY A 257 -27.04 12.58 -22.83
CA GLY A 257 -25.65 12.83 -22.42
C GLY A 257 -25.08 11.76 -21.48
N VAL A 258 -25.71 10.59 -21.46
CA VAL A 258 -25.25 9.43 -20.71
C VAL A 258 -24.24 8.64 -21.54
N THR A 259 -23.10 8.31 -20.96
CA THR A 259 -22.12 7.42 -21.61
C THR A 259 -22.71 6.01 -21.69
N THR A 260 -22.79 5.47 -22.90
CA THR A 260 -23.37 4.15 -23.15
C THR A 260 -22.35 3.22 -23.78
N GLU A 261 -22.25 1.98 -23.29
CA GLU A 261 -21.32 0.95 -23.77
C GLU A 261 -22.06 -0.38 -23.90
N ARG A 262 -21.79 -1.17 -24.94
CA ARG A 262 -22.26 -2.57 -25.04
C ARG A 262 -21.10 -3.51 -24.72
N ARG A 263 -21.37 -4.45 -23.80
CA ARG A 263 -20.38 -5.42 -23.35
C ARG A 263 -21.05 -6.77 -23.09
N ASP A 264 -20.64 -7.82 -23.80
CA ASP A 264 -21.05 -9.21 -23.58
C ASP A 264 -22.59 -9.44 -23.53
N GLY A 265 -23.35 -8.71 -24.37
CA GLY A 265 -24.82 -8.81 -24.39
C GLY A 265 -25.52 -7.94 -23.35
N GLU A 266 -24.78 -7.18 -22.57
CA GLU A 266 -25.29 -6.19 -21.63
C GLU A 266 -25.06 -4.76 -22.15
N VAL A 267 -25.88 -3.83 -21.71
CA VAL A 267 -25.73 -2.40 -21.93
C VAL A 267 -25.36 -1.74 -20.61
N VAL A 268 -24.30 -0.97 -20.62
CA VAL A 268 -23.80 -0.21 -19.48
C VAL A 268 -24.09 1.27 -19.70
N PHE A 269 -24.83 1.88 -18.80
CA PHE A 269 -25.14 3.31 -18.78
C PHE A 269 -24.39 3.96 -17.62
N ARG A 270 -23.52 4.97 -17.90
CA ARG A 270 -22.82 5.75 -16.89
C ARG A 270 -23.36 7.16 -16.83
N LEU A 271 -24.01 7.48 -15.72
CA LEU A 271 -24.70 8.75 -15.45
C LEU A 271 -23.86 9.59 -14.48
N SER A 272 -23.44 10.77 -14.92
CA SER A 272 -22.80 11.78 -14.05
C SER A 272 -23.82 12.57 -13.22
N ASP A 273 -25.12 12.51 -13.58
CA ASP A 273 -26.23 13.15 -12.89
C ASP A 273 -27.10 12.07 -12.22
N HIS A 274 -27.03 12.02 -10.89
CA HIS A 274 -27.77 11.02 -10.11
C HIS A 274 -29.30 11.17 -10.23
N ASP A 275 -29.78 12.39 -10.46
CA ASP A 275 -31.22 12.67 -10.57
C ASP A 275 -31.83 12.07 -11.84
N ARG A 276 -31.01 11.68 -12.81
CA ARG A 276 -31.46 11.00 -14.06
C ARG A 276 -31.49 9.47 -13.96
N VAL A 277 -31.01 8.90 -12.88
CA VAL A 277 -31.04 7.42 -12.70
C VAL A 277 -32.47 6.86 -12.79
N PRO A 278 -33.49 7.48 -12.16
CA PRO A 278 -34.87 7.03 -12.31
C PRO A 278 -35.37 7.04 -13.77
N GLU A 279 -35.05 8.08 -14.54
CA GLU A 279 -35.44 8.20 -15.95
C GLU A 279 -34.83 7.05 -16.80
N VAL A 280 -33.61 6.68 -16.57
CA VAL A 280 -32.94 5.57 -17.26
C VAL A 280 -33.54 4.23 -16.86
N ILE A 281 -33.85 4.03 -15.58
CA ILE A 281 -34.50 2.84 -15.06
C ILE A 281 -35.90 2.66 -15.73
N ASP A 282 -36.67 3.73 -15.77
CA ASP A 282 -38.02 3.71 -16.37
C ASP A 282 -37.98 3.46 -17.89
N ALA A 283 -36.99 4.03 -18.58
CA ALA A 283 -36.77 3.78 -19.99
C ALA A 283 -36.44 2.30 -20.28
N ILE A 284 -35.56 1.69 -19.46
CA ILE A 284 -35.21 0.27 -19.57
C ILE A 284 -36.42 -0.62 -19.32
N ARG A 285 -37.20 -0.34 -18.29
CA ARG A 285 -38.41 -1.09 -17.95
C ARG A 285 -39.48 -1.00 -19.04
N ALA A 286 -39.62 0.16 -19.66
CA ALA A 286 -40.61 0.38 -20.73
C ALA A 286 -40.38 -0.49 -21.98
N CYS A 287 -39.15 -0.95 -22.22
CA CYS A 287 -38.81 -1.88 -23.32
C CYS A 287 -38.70 -3.35 -22.84
N ASN A 288 -39.20 -3.68 -21.65
CA ASN A 288 -39.03 -4.99 -21.02
C ASN A 288 -37.54 -5.40 -20.81
N GLY A 289 -36.63 -4.43 -20.73
CA GLY A 289 -35.25 -4.67 -20.41
C GLY A 289 -35.08 -5.07 -18.92
N HIS A 290 -34.08 -5.89 -18.66
CA HIS A 290 -33.75 -6.38 -17.32
C HIS A 290 -32.55 -5.68 -16.74
N ILE A 291 -32.71 -4.95 -15.63
CA ILE A 291 -31.61 -4.32 -14.91
C ILE A 291 -30.85 -5.39 -14.13
N THR A 292 -29.56 -5.55 -14.43
CA THR A 292 -28.66 -6.52 -13.77
C THR A 292 -28.03 -5.92 -12.52
N SER A 293 -27.63 -4.65 -12.57
CA SER A 293 -27.04 -3.95 -11.42
C SER A 293 -27.20 -2.44 -11.52
N ILE A 294 -27.22 -1.77 -10.35
CA ILE A 294 -27.10 -0.32 -10.22
C ILE A 294 -26.01 -0.08 -9.18
N THR A 295 -24.91 0.51 -9.59
CA THR A 295 -23.74 0.71 -8.73
C THR A 295 -23.27 2.16 -8.81
N ARG A 296 -23.12 2.81 -7.67
CA ARG A 296 -22.43 4.10 -7.61
C ARG A 296 -20.94 3.85 -7.71
N LEU A 297 -20.31 4.37 -8.77
CA LEU A 297 -18.88 4.23 -8.92
C LEU A 297 -18.18 5.12 -7.89
N THR A 298 -17.11 4.61 -7.30
CA THR A 298 -16.17 5.37 -6.49
C THR A 298 -14.85 5.44 -7.26
N GLU A 299 -14.16 6.55 -7.17
CA GLU A 299 -12.80 6.64 -7.70
C GLU A 299 -11.92 5.58 -7.05
N THR A 300 -11.01 5.02 -7.81
CA THR A 300 -9.94 4.18 -7.29
C THR A 300 -8.71 5.03 -6.96
N LEU A 301 -7.81 4.52 -6.12
CA LEU A 301 -6.53 5.20 -5.92
C LEU A 301 -5.72 5.32 -7.21
N GLU A 302 -5.95 4.45 -8.20
CA GLU A 302 -5.36 4.55 -9.54
C GLU A 302 -5.87 5.77 -10.29
N ASP A 303 -7.18 6.04 -10.24
CA ASP A 303 -7.78 7.23 -10.86
C ASP A 303 -7.25 8.51 -10.21
N VAL A 304 -7.20 8.53 -8.87
CA VAL A 304 -6.64 9.64 -8.09
C VAL A 304 -5.17 9.87 -8.45
N PHE A 305 -4.39 8.79 -8.57
CA PHE A 305 -2.99 8.87 -8.95
C PHE A 305 -2.81 9.46 -10.36
N ILE A 306 -3.54 8.94 -11.35
CA ILE A 306 -3.48 9.41 -12.74
C ILE A 306 -3.84 10.90 -12.83
N LYS A 307 -4.91 11.33 -12.14
CA LYS A 307 -5.30 12.75 -12.08
C LYS A 307 -4.20 13.62 -11.47
N ALA A 308 -3.67 13.21 -10.30
CA ALA A 308 -2.66 13.96 -9.60
C ALA A 308 -1.34 14.09 -10.41
N VAL A 309 -0.94 13.06 -11.15
CA VAL A 309 0.24 13.09 -12.02
C VAL A 309 0.02 14.06 -13.19
N ARG A 310 -1.16 14.04 -13.84
CA ARG A 310 -1.50 14.97 -14.93
C ARG A 310 -1.53 16.43 -14.45
N GLU A 311 -2.14 16.70 -13.31
CA GLU A 311 -2.20 18.03 -12.70
C GLU A 311 -0.80 18.56 -12.30
N ALA A 312 0.11 17.67 -11.88
CA ALA A 312 1.48 18.02 -11.54
C ALA A 312 2.37 18.32 -12.78
N GLY A 313 1.84 18.20 -14.01
CA GLY A 313 2.57 18.52 -15.24
C GLY A 313 3.69 17.52 -15.57
N ALA A 314 3.69 16.31 -14.99
CA ALA A 314 4.65 15.29 -15.33
C ALA A 314 4.35 14.70 -16.72
N PRO A 315 5.37 14.40 -17.55
CA PRO A 315 5.17 13.73 -18.83
C PRO A 315 4.50 12.38 -18.61
N GLU A 316 3.59 12.00 -19.51
CA GLU A 316 2.91 10.70 -19.47
C GLU A 316 3.95 9.57 -19.38
N ILE A 317 3.73 8.68 -18.42
CA ILE A 317 4.56 7.48 -18.26
C ILE A 317 4.19 6.55 -19.43
N THR A 318 5.07 6.46 -20.43
CA THR A 318 5.02 5.47 -21.50
C THR A 318 5.51 4.12 -21.04
#